data_987a31cdafd2eee9c667f418aa69e949
#
_entry.id   987a31cdafd2eee9c667f418aa69e949
#
_cell.length_a   1.000
_cell.length_b   1.000
_cell.length_c   1.000
_cell.angle_alpha   90.00
_cell.angle_beta   90.00
_cell.angle_gamma   90.00
#
_symmetry.space_group_name_H-M   'P 1'
#
loop_
_entity.id
_entity.type
_entity.pdbx_description
1 polymer ?
#
loop_
_entity_poly.entity_id
_entity_poly.type
_entity_poly.pdbx_seq_one_letter_code
_entity_poly.pdbx_strand_id
1 'polypeptide(L)'
;MTARRPNYVAGLLTSLWLLIVLVPIYVLVKGSVQNQADYSASGPLSLPSHLTTDNFNLVFQQGFLRYFLNTGIITGAVVLIVIFLVPPVSFAIVRNRSRTVTIVFRILLLGLAVPIQAVIIPIFYLISKAGFYDTLPAVILPTAAFAIPISTIVMTGSMRDITPDMYEAMALDGASSWRTFKNLVLPLSQGGLATIIIFSALQAWNGFLFPLILTQSANVKVFTLGLYDFTTANAVDAPAICAAVVLSIIPILVVYLFARRALIQGLMGVGGKGCQPVRQSAAASSPLGTTCPCPRPSGSSR
;
A
#
# COMPACT_ATOMS: atom_id res chain seq x y z
N MET A 1 -2.29 -36.97 9.76
CA MET A 1 -2.31 -36.14 8.53
C MET A 1 -3.63 -36.41 7.83
N THR A 2 -4.64 -35.57 8.06
CA THR A 2 -5.94 -35.68 7.38
C THR A 2 -5.78 -35.08 5.99
N ALA A 3 -5.80 -35.93 4.97
CA ALA A 3 -5.80 -35.50 3.56
C ALA A 3 -7.04 -34.61 3.34
N ARG A 4 -6.84 -33.30 3.20
CA ARG A 4 -7.90 -32.36 2.78
C ARG A 4 -8.41 -32.80 1.42
N ARG A 5 -9.66 -33.24 1.34
CA ARG A 5 -10.30 -33.54 0.06
C ARG A 5 -10.20 -32.31 -0.85
N PRO A 6 -9.75 -32.46 -2.09
CA PRO A 6 -9.65 -31.34 -3.01
C PRO A 6 -11.04 -30.75 -3.25
N ASN A 7 -11.18 -29.45 -2.99
CA ASN A 7 -12.45 -28.74 -3.23
C ASN A 7 -12.47 -28.29 -4.70
N TYR A 8 -12.98 -29.14 -5.60
CA TYR A 8 -13.02 -28.89 -7.03
C TYR A 8 -13.82 -27.63 -7.40
N VAL A 9 -14.87 -27.30 -6.64
CA VAL A 9 -15.67 -26.08 -6.87
C VAL A 9 -14.82 -24.82 -6.59
N ALA A 10 -14.12 -24.80 -5.46
CA ALA A 10 -13.20 -23.70 -5.16
C ALA A 10 -12.07 -23.59 -6.20
N GLY A 11 -11.54 -24.72 -6.65
CA GLY A 11 -10.53 -24.77 -7.70
C GLY A 11 -11.04 -24.17 -9.03
N LEU A 12 -12.24 -24.55 -9.45
CA LEU A 12 -12.88 -24.02 -10.67
C LEU A 12 -13.10 -22.51 -10.57
N LEU A 13 -13.67 -22.03 -9.46
CA LEU A 13 -13.91 -20.60 -9.25
C LEU A 13 -12.60 -19.80 -9.24
N THR A 14 -11.55 -20.33 -8.61
CA THR A 14 -10.23 -19.69 -8.59
C THR A 14 -9.61 -19.64 -9.99
N SER A 15 -9.74 -20.72 -10.78
CA SER A 15 -9.24 -20.75 -12.15
C SER A 15 -9.98 -19.77 -13.06
N LEU A 16 -11.32 -19.70 -12.93
CA LEU A 16 -12.13 -18.73 -13.66
C LEU A 16 -11.73 -17.29 -13.31
N TRP A 17 -11.56 -17.01 -12.02
CA TRP A 17 -11.09 -15.69 -11.54
C TRP A 17 -9.72 -15.35 -12.10
N LEU A 18 -8.78 -16.30 -12.07
CA LEU A 18 -7.44 -16.12 -12.63
C LEU A 18 -7.50 -15.77 -14.13
N LEU A 19 -8.35 -16.43 -14.87
CA LEU A 19 -8.53 -16.20 -16.30
C LEU A 19 -9.05 -14.78 -16.56
N ILE A 20 -10.06 -14.33 -15.80
CA ILE A 20 -10.59 -12.96 -15.88
C ILE A 20 -9.49 -11.91 -15.62
N VAL A 21 -8.60 -12.14 -14.65
CA VAL A 21 -7.50 -11.23 -14.34
C VAL A 21 -6.39 -11.25 -15.39
N LEU A 22 -6.12 -12.42 -16.00
CA LEU A 22 -5.06 -12.56 -17.00
C LEU A 22 -5.41 -11.92 -18.34
N VAL A 23 -6.69 -11.85 -18.72
CA VAL A 23 -7.11 -11.26 -20.00
C VAL A 23 -6.65 -9.81 -20.19
N PRO A 24 -6.92 -8.86 -19.27
CA PRO A 24 -6.43 -7.50 -19.43
C PRO A 24 -4.91 -7.40 -19.42
N ILE A 25 -4.21 -8.22 -18.65
CA ILE A 25 -2.74 -8.28 -18.64
C ILE A 25 -2.22 -8.76 -19.99
N TYR A 26 -2.83 -9.79 -20.57
CA TYR A 26 -2.50 -10.27 -21.90
C TYR A 26 -2.68 -9.18 -22.95
N VAL A 27 -3.83 -8.49 -22.95
CA VAL A 27 -4.13 -7.41 -23.91
C VAL A 27 -3.10 -6.28 -23.79
N LEU A 28 -2.73 -5.91 -22.56
CA LEU A 28 -1.74 -4.89 -22.30
C LEU A 28 -0.35 -5.27 -22.85
N VAL A 29 0.14 -6.48 -22.51
CA VAL A 29 1.44 -6.97 -22.95
C VAL A 29 1.46 -7.16 -24.45
N LYS A 30 0.40 -7.77 -25.02
CA LYS A 30 0.25 -7.91 -26.47
C LYS A 30 0.30 -6.55 -27.18
N GLY A 31 -0.52 -5.59 -26.71
CA GLY A 31 -0.57 -4.24 -27.27
C GLY A 31 0.78 -3.54 -27.23
N SER A 32 1.57 -3.72 -26.18
CA SER A 32 2.89 -3.09 -26.06
C SER A 32 3.91 -3.51 -27.11
N VAL A 33 3.74 -4.69 -27.72
CA VAL A 33 4.66 -5.27 -28.71
C VAL A 33 4.09 -5.30 -30.14
N GLN A 34 2.97 -4.62 -30.41
CA GLN A 34 2.37 -4.50 -31.72
C GLN A 34 2.48 -3.09 -32.28
N ASN A 35 2.48 -2.93 -33.60
CA ASN A 35 2.33 -1.60 -34.21
C ASN A 35 0.85 -1.16 -34.18
N GLN A 36 0.60 0.14 -34.41
CA GLN A 36 -0.74 0.73 -34.35
C GLN A 36 -1.68 0.12 -35.40
N ALA A 37 -1.20 -0.23 -36.60
CA ALA A 37 -2.00 -0.80 -37.65
C ALA A 37 -2.48 -2.20 -37.27
N ASP A 38 -1.57 -3.07 -36.82
CA ASP A 38 -1.89 -4.43 -36.37
C ASP A 38 -2.79 -4.42 -35.13
N TYR A 39 -2.56 -3.49 -34.20
CA TYR A 39 -3.42 -3.32 -33.02
C TYR A 39 -4.86 -2.98 -33.40
N SER A 40 -5.03 -2.07 -34.38
CA SER A 40 -6.36 -1.65 -34.84
C SER A 40 -7.06 -2.70 -35.69
N ALA A 41 -6.31 -3.52 -36.46
CA ALA A 41 -6.85 -4.55 -37.32
C ALA A 41 -7.14 -5.85 -36.57
N SER A 42 -6.42 -6.14 -35.50
CA SER A 42 -6.54 -7.40 -34.76
C SER A 42 -7.51 -7.27 -33.58
N GLY A 43 -8.28 -8.33 -33.30
CA GLY A 43 -9.13 -8.38 -32.12
C GLY A 43 -8.32 -8.40 -30.81
N PRO A 44 -8.93 -8.05 -29.65
CA PRO A 44 -8.22 -7.95 -28.36
C PRO A 44 -7.52 -9.25 -27.94
N LEU A 45 -8.10 -10.39 -28.26
CA LEU A 45 -7.60 -11.73 -27.86
C LEU A 45 -6.83 -12.45 -28.97
N SER A 46 -6.65 -11.84 -30.16
CA SER A 46 -5.86 -12.45 -31.23
C SER A 46 -4.39 -12.56 -30.84
N LEU A 47 -3.65 -13.46 -31.45
CA LEU A 47 -2.19 -13.49 -31.33
C LEU A 47 -1.56 -12.34 -32.13
N PRO A 48 -0.43 -11.77 -31.69
CA PRO A 48 0.26 -10.74 -32.44
C PRO A 48 0.78 -11.30 -33.77
N SER A 49 0.50 -10.59 -34.88
CA SER A 49 0.97 -10.97 -36.22
C SER A 49 2.44 -10.57 -36.42
N HIS A 50 2.83 -9.40 -35.96
CA HIS A 50 4.20 -8.91 -36.01
C HIS A 50 4.58 -8.34 -34.64
N LEU A 51 5.76 -8.74 -34.13
CA LEU A 51 6.29 -8.25 -32.88
C LEU A 51 7.25 -7.08 -33.17
N THR A 52 7.04 -5.96 -32.47
CA THR A 52 7.94 -4.80 -32.53
C THR A 52 8.26 -4.30 -31.12
N THR A 53 9.45 -3.67 -30.99
CA THR A 53 9.87 -2.96 -29.78
C THR A 53 9.86 -1.44 -29.96
N ASP A 54 9.38 -0.94 -31.11
CA ASP A 54 9.42 0.47 -31.46
C ASP A 54 8.63 1.34 -30.48
N ASN A 55 7.54 0.80 -29.93
CA ASN A 55 6.74 1.47 -28.90
C ASN A 55 7.57 1.83 -27.67
N PHE A 56 8.44 0.92 -27.22
CA PHE A 56 9.33 1.18 -26.09
C PHE A 56 10.35 2.26 -26.41
N ASN A 57 10.92 2.24 -27.62
CA ASN A 57 11.83 3.28 -28.08
C ASN A 57 11.13 4.65 -28.14
N LEU A 58 9.92 4.70 -28.67
CA LEU A 58 9.09 5.90 -28.72
C LEU A 58 8.82 6.47 -27.31
N VAL A 59 8.47 5.60 -26.36
CA VAL A 59 8.25 5.97 -24.95
C VAL A 59 9.50 6.62 -24.35
N PHE A 60 10.69 6.06 -24.58
CA PHE A 60 11.95 6.63 -24.08
C PHE A 60 12.30 7.97 -24.76
N GLN A 61 12.06 8.10 -26.07
CA GLN A 61 12.30 9.34 -26.82
C GLN A 61 11.42 10.51 -26.35
N GLN A 62 10.21 10.22 -25.87
CA GLN A 62 9.29 11.24 -25.34
C GLN A 62 9.63 11.69 -23.89
N GLY A 63 10.77 11.28 -23.36
CA GLY A 63 11.24 11.72 -22.03
C GLY A 63 10.62 10.97 -20.87
N PHE A 64 10.02 9.82 -21.09
CA PHE A 64 9.36 8.99 -20.08
C PHE A 64 10.27 8.63 -18.90
N LEU A 65 11.59 8.49 -19.14
CA LEU A 65 12.56 8.25 -18.07
C LEU A 65 12.55 9.37 -17.01
N ARG A 66 12.42 10.63 -17.44
CA ARG A 66 12.31 11.79 -16.53
C ARG A 66 11.02 11.70 -15.70
N TYR A 67 9.89 11.41 -16.35
CA TYR A 67 8.60 11.27 -15.65
C TYR A 67 8.64 10.17 -14.63
N PHE A 68 9.32 9.08 -14.96
CA PHE A 68 9.54 7.95 -14.09
C PHE A 68 10.41 8.29 -12.88
N LEU A 69 11.52 9.02 -13.11
CA LEU A 69 12.38 9.53 -12.04
C LEU A 69 11.64 10.50 -11.11
N ASN A 70 10.85 11.43 -11.67
CA ASN A 70 10.02 12.34 -10.88
C ASN A 70 9.05 11.58 -9.99
N THR A 71 8.35 10.57 -10.55
CA THR A 71 7.44 9.71 -9.78
C THR A 71 8.18 8.97 -8.68
N GLY A 72 9.38 8.45 -8.97
CA GLY A 72 10.25 7.79 -8.00
C GLY A 72 10.66 8.73 -6.85
N ILE A 73 11.04 9.97 -7.17
CA ILE A 73 11.41 11.00 -6.18
C ILE A 73 10.21 11.35 -5.31
N ILE A 74 9.02 11.59 -5.92
CA ILE A 74 7.79 11.88 -5.19
C ILE A 74 7.46 10.71 -4.25
N THR A 75 7.48 9.49 -4.78
CA THR A 75 7.17 8.28 -4.01
C THR A 75 8.13 8.11 -2.83
N GLY A 76 9.42 8.22 -3.09
CA GLY A 76 10.46 8.13 -2.05
C GLY A 76 10.29 9.20 -0.97
N ALA A 77 10.03 10.45 -1.36
CA ALA A 77 9.84 11.55 -0.42
C ALA A 77 8.57 11.36 0.43
N VAL A 78 7.44 10.95 -0.18
CA VAL A 78 6.20 10.64 0.54
C VAL A 78 6.42 9.52 1.55
N VAL A 79 7.05 8.43 1.15
CA VAL A 79 7.37 7.30 2.04
C VAL A 79 8.26 7.75 3.20
N LEU A 80 9.29 8.55 2.95
CA LEU A 80 10.16 9.08 4.00
C LEU A 80 9.37 9.95 4.98
N ILE A 81 8.53 10.87 4.50
CA ILE A 81 7.67 11.71 5.38
C ILE A 81 6.78 10.82 6.25
N VAL A 82 6.14 9.80 5.67
CA VAL A 82 5.28 8.87 6.40
C VAL A 82 6.06 8.09 7.46
N ILE A 83 7.26 7.54 7.12
CA ILE A 83 8.10 6.79 8.06
C ILE A 83 8.58 7.67 9.23
N PHE A 84 8.91 8.93 8.97
CA PHE A 84 9.40 9.82 10.03
C PHE A 84 8.29 10.37 10.93
N LEU A 85 7.09 10.60 10.39
CA LEU A 85 6.00 11.21 11.15
C LEU A 85 5.06 10.19 11.79
N VAL A 86 4.68 9.14 11.07
CA VAL A 86 3.61 8.25 11.52
C VAL A 86 3.99 7.37 12.73
N PRO A 87 5.15 6.69 12.76
CA PRO A 87 5.48 5.83 13.91
C PRO A 87 5.60 6.59 15.24
N PRO A 88 6.28 7.77 15.34
CA PRO A 88 6.32 8.51 16.59
C PRO A 88 4.94 9.01 17.03
N VAL A 89 4.13 9.51 16.09
CA VAL A 89 2.75 9.95 16.36
C VAL A 89 1.91 8.79 16.87
N SER A 90 1.97 7.62 16.21
CA SER A 90 1.25 6.42 16.62
C SER A 90 1.69 5.94 18.02
N PHE A 91 2.98 5.98 18.30
CA PHE A 91 3.50 5.65 19.63
C PHE A 91 2.97 6.59 20.71
N ALA A 92 2.94 7.90 20.45
CA ALA A 92 2.35 8.88 21.35
C ALA A 92 0.86 8.61 21.60
N ILE A 93 0.10 8.24 20.56
CA ILE A 93 -1.33 7.89 20.65
C ILE A 93 -1.56 6.64 21.52
N VAL A 94 -0.70 5.64 21.40
CA VAL A 94 -0.85 4.38 22.16
C VAL A 94 -0.46 4.57 23.64
N ARG A 95 0.60 5.35 23.90
CA ARG A 95 1.17 5.50 25.25
C ARG A 95 0.53 6.60 26.09
N ASN A 96 0.01 7.63 25.43
CA ASN A 96 -0.50 8.81 26.15
C ASN A 96 -2.02 8.91 26.00
N ARG A 97 -2.73 8.84 27.16
CA ARG A 97 -4.19 8.95 27.24
C ARG A 97 -4.68 10.39 27.46
N SER A 98 -3.84 11.40 27.19
CA SER A 98 -4.24 12.80 27.38
C SER A 98 -5.35 13.22 26.40
N ARG A 99 -6.14 14.23 26.81
CA ARG A 99 -7.19 14.79 25.94
C ARG A 99 -6.61 15.33 24.64
N THR A 100 -5.44 15.95 24.67
CA THR A 100 -4.77 16.53 23.49
C THR A 100 -4.45 15.45 22.46
N VAL A 101 -3.85 14.34 22.88
CA VAL A 101 -3.54 13.22 21.98
C VAL A 101 -4.80 12.61 21.38
N THR A 102 -5.86 12.48 22.17
CA THR A 102 -7.16 11.99 21.69
C THR A 102 -7.77 12.94 20.66
N ILE A 103 -7.67 14.26 20.86
CA ILE A 103 -8.16 15.26 19.91
C ILE A 103 -7.35 15.19 18.60
N VAL A 104 -6.02 15.17 18.69
CA VAL A 104 -5.14 15.05 17.51
C VAL A 104 -5.48 13.78 16.71
N PHE A 105 -5.66 12.64 17.38
CA PHE A 105 -6.04 11.41 16.71
C PHE A 105 -7.40 11.52 16.02
N ARG A 106 -8.40 12.14 16.68
CA ARG A 106 -9.73 12.38 16.07
C ARG A 106 -9.64 13.30 14.85
N ILE A 107 -8.83 14.36 14.90
CA ILE A 107 -8.59 15.27 13.77
C ILE A 107 -7.96 14.51 12.60
N LEU A 108 -6.95 13.66 12.87
CA LEU A 108 -6.37 12.80 11.83
C LEU A 108 -7.41 11.88 11.19
N LEU A 109 -8.31 11.30 12.01
CA LEU A 109 -9.40 10.45 11.50
C LEU A 109 -10.39 11.23 10.62
N LEU A 110 -10.71 12.48 10.98
CA LEU A 110 -11.56 13.34 10.15
C LEU A 110 -10.95 13.58 8.75
N GLY A 111 -9.62 13.58 8.64
CA GLY A 111 -8.93 13.67 7.36
C GLY A 111 -9.30 12.55 6.37
N LEU A 112 -9.73 11.37 6.85
CA LEU A 112 -10.20 10.26 5.99
C LEU A 112 -11.59 10.51 5.40
N ALA A 113 -12.41 11.33 6.05
CA ALA A 113 -13.75 11.66 5.58
C ALA A 113 -13.73 12.72 4.47
N VAL A 114 -12.59 13.40 4.29
CA VAL A 114 -12.46 14.47 3.29
C VAL A 114 -12.12 13.86 1.92
N PRO A 115 -13.02 13.95 0.93
CA PRO A 115 -12.71 13.46 -0.41
C PRO A 115 -11.66 14.34 -1.08
N ILE A 116 -10.64 13.72 -1.68
CA ILE A 116 -9.55 14.44 -2.36
C ILE A 116 -10.09 15.45 -3.38
N GLN A 117 -11.14 15.07 -4.12
CA GLN A 117 -11.76 15.90 -5.15
C GLN A 117 -12.33 17.21 -4.59
N ALA A 118 -12.84 17.20 -3.37
CA ALA A 118 -13.43 18.39 -2.76
C ALA A 118 -12.39 19.43 -2.33
N VAL A 119 -11.15 19.00 -2.08
CA VAL A 119 -10.09 19.88 -1.57
C VAL A 119 -9.07 20.32 -2.64
N ILE A 120 -9.26 19.90 -3.87
CA ILE A 120 -8.36 20.23 -4.99
C ILE A 120 -8.17 21.72 -5.15
N ILE A 121 -9.27 22.49 -5.22
CA ILE A 121 -9.25 23.95 -5.43
C ILE A 121 -8.56 24.66 -4.25
N PRO A 122 -8.91 24.39 -2.99
CA PRO A 122 -8.20 24.94 -1.85
C PRO A 122 -6.71 24.60 -1.83
N ILE A 123 -6.33 23.36 -2.16
CA ILE A 123 -4.92 22.94 -2.19
C ILE A 123 -4.17 23.66 -3.31
N PHE A 124 -4.75 23.76 -4.51
CA PHE A 124 -4.16 24.51 -5.59
C PHE A 124 -3.90 25.98 -5.18
N TYR A 125 -4.89 26.63 -4.56
CA TYR A 125 -4.75 27.99 -4.09
C TYR A 125 -3.63 28.14 -3.04
N LEU A 126 -3.57 27.24 -2.05
CA LEU A 126 -2.55 27.26 -1.01
C LEU A 126 -1.14 27.05 -1.58
N ILE A 127 -0.97 26.07 -2.45
CA ILE A 127 0.32 25.72 -3.09
C ILE A 127 0.77 26.88 -4.00
N SER A 128 -0.14 27.45 -4.79
CA SER A 128 0.17 28.60 -5.69
C SER A 128 0.55 29.83 -4.89
N LYS A 129 -0.19 30.15 -3.82
CA LYS A 129 0.12 31.27 -2.94
C LYS A 129 1.44 31.09 -2.18
N ALA A 130 1.80 29.85 -1.86
CA ALA A 130 3.08 29.52 -1.21
C ALA A 130 4.26 29.52 -2.21
N GLY A 131 4.03 29.71 -3.50
CA GLY A 131 5.08 29.73 -4.52
C GLY A 131 5.64 28.35 -4.91
N PHE A 132 4.93 27.26 -4.53
CA PHE A 132 5.35 25.89 -4.87
C PHE A 132 4.73 25.33 -6.15
N TYR A 133 3.84 26.08 -6.82
CA TYR A 133 3.21 25.61 -8.05
C TYR A 133 4.25 25.19 -9.09
N ASP A 134 3.95 24.11 -9.82
CA ASP A 134 4.82 23.52 -10.84
C ASP A 134 6.18 23.03 -10.31
N THR A 135 6.17 22.43 -9.11
CA THR A 135 7.35 21.82 -8.47
C THR A 135 7.03 20.44 -7.92
N LEU A 136 8.04 19.59 -7.70
CA LEU A 136 7.85 18.28 -7.06
C LEU A 136 7.28 18.39 -5.62
N PRO A 137 7.73 19.34 -4.77
CA PRO A 137 7.12 19.56 -3.45
C PRO A 137 5.61 19.84 -3.49
N ALA A 138 5.11 20.49 -4.55
CA ALA A 138 3.68 20.73 -4.72
C ALA A 138 2.85 19.44 -4.73
N VAL A 139 3.42 18.37 -5.25
CA VAL A 139 2.78 17.04 -5.31
C VAL A 139 3.09 16.23 -4.05
N ILE A 140 4.32 16.30 -3.55
CA ILE A 140 4.78 15.53 -2.37
C ILE A 140 3.96 15.89 -1.14
N LEU A 141 3.78 17.18 -0.83
CA LEU A 141 3.17 17.63 0.42
C LEU A 141 1.71 17.17 0.56
N PRO A 142 0.80 17.42 -0.40
CA PRO A 142 -0.58 16.97 -0.27
C PRO A 142 -0.68 15.44 -0.33
N THR A 143 0.12 14.77 -1.17
CA THR A 143 0.12 13.30 -1.24
C THR A 143 0.51 12.67 0.11
N ALA A 144 1.56 13.18 0.76
CA ALA A 144 1.94 12.75 2.09
C ALA A 144 0.87 13.05 3.14
N ALA A 145 0.27 14.25 3.10
CA ALA A 145 -0.79 14.64 4.02
C ALA A 145 -2.01 13.69 3.97
N PHE A 146 -2.40 13.23 2.77
CA PHE A 146 -3.48 12.24 2.62
C PHE A 146 -3.08 10.81 2.96
N ALA A 147 -1.78 10.47 2.91
CA ALA A 147 -1.29 9.16 3.34
C ALA A 147 -1.20 9.01 4.87
N ILE A 148 -0.96 10.10 5.61
CA ILE A 148 -0.73 10.08 7.07
C ILE A 148 -1.91 9.50 7.86
N PRO A 149 -3.19 9.88 7.66
CA PRO A 149 -4.30 9.41 8.49
C PRO A 149 -4.46 7.89 8.48
N ILE A 150 -4.54 7.27 7.30
CA ILE A 150 -4.69 5.81 7.18
C ILE A 150 -3.46 5.08 7.71
N SER A 151 -2.26 5.61 7.42
CA SER A 151 -1.01 5.05 7.93
C SER A 151 -0.95 5.10 9.45
N THR A 152 -1.47 6.16 10.08
CA THR A 152 -1.54 6.28 11.53
C THR A 152 -2.48 5.24 12.15
N ILE A 153 -3.62 4.95 11.52
CA ILE A 153 -4.53 3.87 11.97
C ILE A 153 -3.81 2.52 11.95
N VAL A 154 -3.21 2.17 10.81
CA VAL A 154 -2.51 0.90 10.63
C VAL A 154 -1.38 0.74 11.65
N MET A 155 -0.56 1.78 11.79
CA MET A 155 0.58 1.74 12.71
C MET A 155 0.15 1.70 14.17
N THR A 156 -0.89 2.46 14.55
CA THR A 156 -1.48 2.43 15.89
C THR A 156 -2.06 1.05 16.21
N GLY A 157 -2.73 0.41 15.25
CA GLY A 157 -3.22 -0.96 15.38
C GLY A 157 -2.09 -1.93 15.68
N SER A 158 -1.04 -1.93 14.88
CA SER A 158 0.14 -2.79 15.07
C SER A 158 0.85 -2.56 16.42
N MET A 159 0.92 -1.32 16.90
CA MET A 159 1.52 -1.02 18.20
C MET A 159 0.65 -1.44 19.39
N ARG A 160 -0.66 -1.49 19.22
CA ARG A 160 -1.61 -1.97 20.27
C ARG A 160 -1.55 -3.47 20.48
N ASP A 161 -1.02 -4.24 19.53
CA ASP A 161 -0.80 -5.68 19.67
C ASP A 161 0.35 -6.01 20.64
N ILE A 162 1.19 -5.05 20.99
CA ILE A 162 2.25 -5.19 21.98
C ILE A 162 1.60 -5.19 23.37
N THR A 163 1.85 -6.26 24.15
CA THR A 163 1.25 -6.44 25.48
C THR A 163 1.74 -5.37 26.48
N PRO A 164 0.89 -4.91 27.42
CA PRO A 164 1.29 -3.93 28.45
C PRO A 164 2.50 -4.37 29.26
N ASP A 165 2.60 -5.67 29.56
CA ASP A 165 3.71 -6.25 30.38
C ASP A 165 5.07 -5.95 29.76
N MET A 166 5.19 -5.91 28.43
CA MET A 166 6.46 -5.58 27.74
C MET A 166 6.85 -4.11 27.96
N TYR A 167 5.87 -3.23 28.00
CA TYR A 167 6.12 -1.81 28.32
C TYR A 167 6.51 -1.61 29.79
N GLU A 168 5.87 -2.37 30.69
CA GLU A 168 6.17 -2.33 32.13
C GLU A 168 7.58 -2.87 32.41
N ALA A 169 7.98 -3.97 31.76
CA ALA A 169 9.34 -4.49 31.85
C ALA A 169 10.39 -3.43 31.44
N MET A 170 10.18 -2.76 30.30
CA MET A 170 11.06 -1.68 29.86
C MET A 170 11.11 -0.50 30.87
N ALA A 171 9.97 -0.20 31.51
CA ALA A 171 9.92 0.86 32.53
C ALA A 171 10.68 0.45 33.81
N LEU A 172 10.59 -0.82 34.24
CA LEU A 172 11.35 -1.34 35.38
C LEU A 172 12.86 -1.33 35.11
N ASP A 173 13.27 -1.58 33.84
CA ASP A 173 14.67 -1.45 33.40
C ASP A 173 15.15 0.01 33.25
N GLY A 174 14.33 1.01 33.63
CA GLY A 174 14.67 2.43 33.55
C GLY A 174 14.79 2.95 32.13
N ALA A 175 14.15 2.30 31.13
CA ALA A 175 14.21 2.75 29.76
C ALA A 175 13.41 4.04 29.55
N SER A 176 14.03 5.04 28.92
CA SER A 176 13.34 6.24 28.47
C SER A 176 12.31 5.92 27.37
N SER A 177 11.32 6.79 27.16
CA SER A 177 10.31 6.64 26.10
C SER A 177 10.95 6.46 24.71
N TRP A 178 12.05 7.15 24.42
CA TRP A 178 12.78 6.99 23.15
C TRP A 178 13.45 5.61 23.03
N ARG A 179 14.05 5.12 24.12
CA ARG A 179 14.64 3.77 24.17
C ARG A 179 13.58 2.69 24.01
N THR A 180 12.42 2.83 24.66
CA THR A 180 11.27 1.95 24.50
C THR A 180 10.76 1.97 23.05
N PHE A 181 10.60 3.14 22.44
CA PHE A 181 10.18 3.29 21.05
C PHE A 181 11.14 2.57 20.08
N LYS A 182 12.44 2.86 20.19
CA LYS A 182 13.45 2.33 19.27
C LYS A 182 13.71 0.83 19.44
N ASN A 183 13.80 0.35 20.69
CA ASN A 183 14.28 -1.00 20.98
C ASN A 183 13.16 -2.02 21.18
N LEU A 184 11.94 -1.59 21.51
CA LEU A 184 10.80 -2.48 21.69
C LEU A 184 9.76 -2.27 20.57
N VAL A 185 9.24 -1.04 20.44
CA VAL A 185 8.05 -0.79 19.64
C VAL A 185 8.34 -0.91 18.14
N LEU A 186 9.37 -0.25 17.63
CA LEU A 186 9.72 -0.33 16.20
C LEU A 186 10.03 -1.76 15.75
N PRO A 187 10.86 -2.55 16.45
CA PRO A 187 11.13 -3.93 16.07
C PRO A 187 9.90 -4.84 16.10
N LEU A 188 9.01 -4.68 17.11
CA LEU A 188 7.81 -5.50 17.22
C LEU A 188 6.69 -5.08 16.24
N SER A 189 6.71 -3.82 15.76
CA SER A 189 5.73 -3.29 14.81
C SER A 189 6.22 -3.30 13.36
N GLN A 190 7.24 -4.09 13.02
CA GLN A 190 7.81 -4.13 11.65
C GLN A 190 6.77 -4.46 10.58
N GLY A 191 5.79 -5.33 10.88
CA GLY A 191 4.69 -5.65 9.97
C GLY A 191 3.81 -4.43 9.66
N GLY A 192 3.45 -3.65 10.67
CA GLY A 192 2.72 -2.39 10.50
C GLY A 192 3.55 -1.37 9.72
N LEU A 193 4.84 -1.26 10.04
CA LEU A 193 5.76 -0.36 9.34
C LEU A 193 5.87 -0.71 7.84
N ALA A 194 6.06 -1.99 7.52
CA ALA A 194 6.09 -2.45 6.12
C ALA A 194 4.77 -2.14 5.38
N THR A 195 3.64 -2.31 6.06
CA THR A 195 2.31 -2.03 5.49
C THR A 195 2.16 -0.55 5.14
N ILE A 196 2.54 0.37 6.03
CA ILE A 196 2.41 1.81 5.75
C ILE A 196 3.39 2.28 4.66
N ILE A 197 4.59 1.70 4.59
CA ILE A 197 5.56 1.95 3.51
C ILE A 197 4.96 1.59 2.16
N ILE A 198 4.44 0.36 2.04
CA ILE A 198 3.91 -0.13 0.77
C ILE A 198 2.66 0.64 0.37
N PHE A 199 1.75 0.90 1.32
CA PHE A 199 0.53 1.66 1.07
C PHE A 199 0.85 3.08 0.57
N SER A 200 1.72 3.81 1.27
CA SER A 200 2.11 5.18 0.87
C SER A 200 2.88 5.20 -0.45
N ALA A 201 3.73 4.19 -0.69
CA ALA A 201 4.43 4.06 -1.96
C ALA A 201 3.47 3.81 -3.14
N LEU A 202 2.51 2.89 -2.99
CA LEU A 202 1.51 2.61 -4.03
C LEU A 202 0.61 3.82 -4.28
N GLN A 203 0.19 4.53 -3.24
CA GLN A 203 -0.63 5.74 -3.36
C GLN A 203 0.11 6.85 -4.10
N ALA A 204 1.37 7.09 -3.77
CA ALA A 204 2.19 8.12 -4.41
C ALA A 204 2.56 7.73 -5.85
N TRP A 205 2.92 6.45 -6.09
CA TRP A 205 3.28 5.94 -7.41
C TRP A 205 2.14 6.07 -8.41
N ASN A 206 0.93 5.69 -8.01
CA ASN A 206 -0.27 5.77 -8.87
C ASN A 206 -0.95 7.16 -8.82
N GLY A 207 -0.34 8.14 -8.16
CA GLY A 207 -0.87 9.48 -8.00
C GLY A 207 -1.11 10.15 -9.36
N PHE A 208 -2.34 10.63 -9.58
CA PHE A 208 -2.75 11.30 -10.82
C PHE A 208 -3.28 12.72 -10.56
N LEU A 209 -4.15 12.85 -9.58
CA LEU A 209 -4.98 14.02 -9.39
C LEU A 209 -4.19 15.25 -8.94
N PHE A 210 -3.29 15.11 -7.96
CA PHE A 210 -2.42 16.22 -7.53
C PHE A 210 -1.42 16.62 -8.62
N PRO A 211 -0.71 15.69 -9.27
CA PRO A 211 0.13 16.03 -10.41
C PRO A 211 -0.64 16.79 -11.50
N LEU A 212 -1.84 16.33 -11.88
CA LEU A 212 -2.66 16.93 -12.93
C LEU A 212 -2.92 18.42 -12.70
N ILE A 213 -3.10 18.82 -11.45
CA ILE A 213 -3.53 20.18 -11.10
C ILE A 213 -2.37 21.07 -10.66
N LEU A 214 -1.35 20.46 -10.05
CA LEU A 214 -0.24 21.18 -9.42
C LEU A 214 1.02 21.25 -10.27
N THR A 215 1.05 20.54 -11.42
CA THR A 215 2.21 20.58 -12.35
C THR A 215 1.76 20.89 -13.75
N GLN A 216 2.61 21.63 -14.49
CA GLN A 216 2.35 22.03 -15.87
C GLN A 216 3.55 21.73 -16.79
N SER A 217 4.76 21.98 -16.32
CA SER A 217 5.97 21.81 -17.13
C SER A 217 6.36 20.34 -17.28
N ALA A 218 6.96 19.99 -18.43
CA ALA A 218 7.50 18.65 -18.67
C ALA A 218 8.59 18.25 -17.68
N ASN A 219 9.24 19.21 -17.02
CA ASN A 219 10.32 18.95 -16.08
C ASN A 219 9.86 18.28 -14.78
N VAL A 220 8.63 18.55 -14.35
CA VAL A 220 8.03 18.01 -13.11
C VAL A 220 6.93 17.00 -13.39
N LYS A 221 6.63 16.71 -14.66
CA LYS A 221 5.60 15.76 -15.06
C LYS A 221 5.91 14.37 -14.50
N VAL A 222 4.88 13.67 -14.07
CA VAL A 222 4.92 12.29 -13.59
C VAL A 222 4.49 11.31 -14.68
N PHE A 223 4.81 10.01 -14.50
CA PHE A 223 4.52 9.02 -15.55
C PHE A 223 3.02 8.89 -15.84
N THR A 224 2.14 9.00 -14.82
CA THR A 224 0.69 8.92 -14.99
C THR A 224 0.14 10.01 -15.90
N LEU A 225 0.74 11.20 -15.89
CA LEU A 225 0.44 12.27 -16.83
C LEU A 225 1.14 12.09 -18.18
N GLY A 226 2.32 11.50 -18.20
CA GLY A 226 3.06 11.21 -19.42
C GLY A 226 2.34 10.26 -20.38
N LEU A 227 1.41 9.44 -19.87
CA LEU A 227 0.56 8.60 -20.73
C LEU A 227 -0.31 9.42 -21.69
N TYR A 228 -0.66 10.64 -21.33
CA TYR A 228 -1.44 11.55 -22.21
C TYR A 228 -0.62 12.13 -23.36
N ASP A 229 0.72 12.06 -23.30
CA ASP A 229 1.57 12.54 -24.40
C ASP A 229 1.45 11.66 -25.66
N PHE A 230 0.93 10.43 -25.51
CA PHE A 230 0.59 9.52 -26.61
C PHE A 230 -0.83 9.69 -27.16
N THR A 231 -1.54 10.72 -26.70
CA THR A 231 -2.89 11.07 -27.13
C THR A 231 -2.87 12.44 -27.80
N THR A 232 -3.22 12.48 -29.09
CA THR A 232 -3.41 13.72 -29.85
C THR A 232 -4.90 14.03 -29.99
N ALA A 233 -5.25 15.22 -30.49
CA ALA A 233 -6.64 15.59 -30.72
C ALA A 233 -7.39 14.62 -31.67
N ASN A 234 -6.68 13.93 -32.57
CA ASN A 234 -7.28 13.11 -33.62
C ASN A 234 -6.89 11.63 -33.56
N ALA A 235 -5.94 11.23 -32.69
CA ALA A 235 -5.46 9.86 -32.62
C ALA A 235 -4.92 9.52 -31.22
N VAL A 236 -5.07 8.24 -30.85
CA VAL A 236 -4.51 7.64 -29.64
C VAL A 236 -3.54 6.54 -30.06
N ASP A 237 -2.28 6.66 -29.68
CA ASP A 237 -1.29 5.62 -29.87
C ASP A 237 -1.41 4.60 -28.73
N ALA A 238 -2.38 3.69 -28.84
CA ALA A 238 -2.67 2.69 -27.84
C ALA A 238 -1.50 1.73 -27.57
N PRO A 239 -0.73 1.25 -28.57
CA PRO A 239 0.47 0.45 -28.35
C PRO A 239 1.54 1.16 -27.53
N ALA A 240 1.80 2.44 -27.78
CA ALA A 240 2.76 3.22 -27.00
C ALA A 240 2.30 3.41 -25.55
N ILE A 241 1.00 3.66 -25.32
CA ILE A 241 0.41 3.69 -23.98
C ILE A 241 0.57 2.34 -23.28
N CYS A 242 0.28 1.22 -23.95
CA CYS A 242 0.49 -0.10 -23.40
C CYS A 242 1.96 -0.34 -23.00
N ALA A 243 2.90 0.05 -23.85
CA ALA A 243 4.33 -0.07 -23.56
C ALA A 243 4.74 0.78 -22.32
N ALA A 244 4.26 2.01 -22.24
CA ALA A 244 4.51 2.89 -21.10
C ALA A 244 3.93 2.33 -19.79
N VAL A 245 2.71 1.76 -19.83
CA VAL A 245 2.09 1.10 -18.67
C VAL A 245 2.87 -0.15 -18.27
N VAL A 246 3.31 -1.01 -19.21
CA VAL A 246 4.15 -2.18 -18.92
C VAL A 246 5.43 -1.76 -18.22
N LEU A 247 6.10 -0.71 -18.69
CA LEU A 247 7.30 -0.17 -18.02
C LEU A 247 7.01 0.33 -16.60
N SER A 248 5.84 0.97 -16.40
CA SER A 248 5.46 1.51 -15.08
C SER A 248 5.14 0.44 -14.04
N ILE A 249 4.80 -0.78 -14.47
CA ILE A 249 4.53 -1.91 -13.55
C ILE A 249 5.82 -2.49 -12.99
N ILE A 250 6.95 -2.40 -13.71
CA ILE A 250 8.21 -3.05 -13.32
C ILE A 250 8.67 -2.68 -11.90
N PRO A 251 8.73 -1.39 -11.47
CA PRO A 251 9.17 -1.07 -10.12
C PRO A 251 8.21 -1.55 -9.05
N ILE A 252 6.89 -1.51 -9.33
CA ILE A 252 5.88 -2.02 -8.38
C ILE A 252 6.10 -3.53 -8.19
N LEU A 253 6.36 -4.27 -9.26
CA LEU A 253 6.66 -5.71 -9.17
C LEU A 253 7.95 -5.95 -8.38
N VAL A 254 8.99 -5.17 -8.62
CA VAL A 254 10.26 -5.25 -7.88
C VAL A 254 10.01 -5.01 -6.39
N VAL A 255 9.35 -3.91 -6.03
CA VAL A 255 9.00 -3.61 -4.64
C VAL A 255 8.16 -4.74 -4.03
N TYR A 256 7.16 -5.25 -4.75
CA TYR A 256 6.31 -6.36 -4.28
C TYR A 256 7.13 -7.63 -4.02
N LEU A 257 8.04 -8.01 -4.91
CA LEU A 257 8.86 -9.21 -4.76
C LEU A 257 9.74 -9.16 -3.51
N PHE A 258 10.30 -7.99 -3.19
CA PHE A 258 11.07 -7.80 -1.95
C PHE A 258 10.18 -7.67 -0.71
N ALA A 259 9.06 -6.97 -0.82
CA ALA A 259 8.17 -6.67 0.31
C ALA A 259 7.20 -7.81 0.66
N ARG A 260 6.95 -8.77 -0.24
CA ARG A 260 5.97 -9.85 -0.04
C ARG A 260 6.14 -10.63 1.27
N ARG A 261 7.39 -10.87 1.69
CA ARG A 261 7.68 -11.58 2.96
C ARG A 261 7.25 -10.75 4.18
N ALA A 262 7.54 -9.46 4.17
CA ALA A 262 7.15 -8.54 5.24
C ALA A 262 5.63 -8.33 5.29
N LEU A 263 4.97 -8.26 4.12
CA LEU A 263 3.50 -8.18 4.03
C LEU A 263 2.81 -9.40 4.64
N ILE A 264 3.26 -10.62 4.29
CA ILE A 264 2.67 -11.86 4.81
C ILE A 264 2.86 -11.93 6.33
N GLN A 265 4.01 -11.56 6.85
CA GLN A 265 4.28 -11.53 8.29
C GLN A 265 3.43 -10.47 9.02
N GLY A 266 3.25 -9.29 8.43
CA GLY A 266 2.43 -8.22 8.98
C GLY A 266 0.94 -8.56 9.04
N LEU A 267 0.42 -9.23 8.01
CA LEU A 267 -0.98 -9.67 7.96
C LEU A 267 -1.27 -10.88 8.87
N MET A 268 -0.32 -11.79 9.05
CA MET A 268 -0.49 -12.95 9.93
C MET A 268 -0.38 -12.59 11.41
N GLY A 269 0.31 -11.52 11.78
CA GLY A 269 0.37 -11.00 13.15
C GLY A 269 -0.98 -10.55 13.69
N VAL A 270 -1.87 -10.08 12.82
CA VAL A 270 -3.22 -9.60 13.17
C VAL A 270 -4.23 -10.75 13.34
N GLY A 271 -3.99 -11.93 12.74
CA GLY A 271 -4.93 -13.07 12.73
C GLY A 271 -4.57 -14.23 13.66
N GLY A 272 -3.45 -14.21 14.35
CA GLY A 272 -2.83 -15.41 14.95
C GLY A 272 -3.02 -15.65 16.45
N LYS A 273 -4.01 -15.04 17.13
CA LYS A 273 -4.37 -15.43 18.51
C LYS A 273 -5.59 -16.33 18.54
N GLY A 274 -5.58 -17.43 17.77
CA GLY A 274 -6.43 -18.59 17.98
C GLY A 274 -5.74 -19.51 18.98
N CYS A 275 -6.45 -19.86 20.07
CA CYS A 275 -6.11 -20.77 21.16
C CYS A 275 -4.97 -21.74 20.86
N GLN A 276 -3.79 -21.55 21.46
CA GLN A 276 -2.85 -22.65 21.63
C GLN A 276 -3.45 -23.61 22.67
N PRO A 277 -3.65 -24.90 22.36
CA PRO A 277 -3.97 -25.89 23.37
C PRO A 277 -2.78 -25.99 24.32
N VAL A 278 -3.00 -25.66 25.58
CA VAL A 278 -2.03 -25.90 26.66
C VAL A 278 -1.67 -27.39 26.60
N ARG A 279 -0.44 -27.68 26.14
CA ARG A 279 0.17 -29.01 26.29
C ARG A 279 0.29 -29.27 27.79
N GLN A 280 -0.64 -30.04 28.35
CA GLN A 280 -0.51 -30.61 29.69
C GLN A 280 0.74 -31.49 29.68
N SER A 281 1.83 -30.94 30.17
CA SER A 281 2.99 -31.71 30.59
C SER A 281 2.54 -32.52 31.83
N ALA A 282 2.44 -33.82 31.68
CA ALA A 282 2.24 -34.75 32.77
C ALA A 282 3.44 -34.71 33.69
N ALA A 283 3.25 -34.17 34.89
CA ALA A 283 4.06 -34.48 36.06
C ALA A 283 3.27 -34.20 37.35
N ALA A 284 2.85 -35.28 37.97
CA ALA A 284 2.73 -35.54 39.41
C ALA A 284 1.94 -34.61 40.34
N SER A 285 0.81 -35.17 40.83
CA SER A 285 0.35 -35.18 42.23
C SER A 285 0.27 -33.87 43.04
N SER A 286 -0.96 -33.33 43.18
CA SER A 286 -1.54 -33.06 44.51
C SER A 286 -3.02 -32.62 44.38
N PRO A 287 -3.86 -32.97 45.35
CA PRO A 287 -5.32 -32.80 45.28
C PRO A 287 -5.71 -31.53 46.02
N LEU A 288 -6.34 -30.60 45.37
CA LEU A 288 -7.31 -29.65 45.97
C LEU A 288 -8.08 -28.96 44.85
N GLY A 289 -9.39 -29.18 44.89
CA GLY A 289 -10.32 -28.75 43.83
C GLY A 289 -10.60 -27.28 43.84
N THR A 290 -10.66 -26.76 42.64
CA THR A 290 -11.55 -25.64 42.27
C THR A 290 -11.87 -25.80 40.79
N THR A 291 -13.11 -26.22 40.54
CA THR A 291 -13.68 -26.39 39.19
C THR A 291 -14.09 -25.03 38.64
N CYS A 292 -13.45 -24.59 37.56
CA CYS A 292 -13.99 -23.58 36.66
C CYS A 292 -14.91 -24.27 35.62
N PRO A 293 -16.16 -23.87 35.44
CA PRO A 293 -17.04 -24.44 34.43
C PRO A 293 -16.79 -23.83 33.06
N CYS A 294 -16.37 -24.67 32.10
CA CYS A 294 -16.46 -24.32 30.67
C CYS A 294 -17.94 -24.41 30.22
N PRO A 295 -18.46 -23.42 29.48
CA PRO A 295 -19.76 -23.55 28.84
C PRO A 295 -19.70 -24.56 27.70
N ARG A 296 -20.58 -25.58 27.74
CA ARG A 296 -20.83 -26.53 26.66
C ARG A 296 -21.51 -25.83 25.47
N PRO A 297 -21.16 -26.15 24.23
CA PRO A 297 -21.98 -25.71 23.10
C PRO A 297 -23.29 -26.47 23.09
N SER A 298 -24.41 -25.74 23.10
CA SER A 298 -25.74 -26.24 22.93
C SER A 298 -25.94 -26.82 21.53
N GLY A 299 -26.11 -28.13 21.44
CA GLY A 299 -26.62 -28.78 20.24
C GLY A 299 -28.10 -28.42 20.07
N SER A 300 -28.49 -27.93 18.90
CA SER A 300 -29.89 -27.87 18.45
C SER A 300 -30.12 -29.00 17.47
N SER A 301 -30.94 -29.98 17.92
CA SER A 301 -31.70 -30.88 17.09
C SER A 301 -32.85 -30.13 16.44
N ARG A 302 -32.96 -30.09 15.14
CA ARG A 302 -34.07 -30.47 14.26
C ARG A 302 -33.73 -30.06 12.83
#